data_806d2f041c1bf0003893980b782042a0
#
_entry.id   806d2f041c1bf0003893980b782042a0
#
_cell.length_a   1.000
_cell.length_b   1.000
_cell.length_c   1.000
_cell.angle_alpha   90.00
_cell.angle_beta   90.00
_cell.angle_gamma   90.00
#
_symmetry.space_group_name_H-M   'P 1'
#
loop_
_entity.id
_entity.type
_entity.pdbx_description
1 polymer ?
#
loop_
_entity_poly.entity_id
_entity_poly.type
_entity_poly.pdbx_seq_one_letter_code
_entity_poly.pdbx_strand_id
1 'polypeptide(L)'
;MIFTSDNVMGASDKVLQALLVANSGAMPSYGNDALTKRVEQRIAEIFERDCAVFLVATGTAANALAISAMVPPFGALLCHEESHAIDDECGAPEFFMGGGKLVGIPGVGAKLSAEAITSHLANEPGGTNHPPFRGLSFSQATECGMVHQLDEIRAITETAHAAGMKVHMDGARFANALLTLGCTPAQMTWQAGVDVLSFGGTKNGCLMAEAVVFFDSTLAVDFQYRRKRAGQTVSKGRLLSAQFDAYLEGGHWLELARHANAMARALSTGLAQVPGVRLAWPNEANEVFVILPQRMAEALKVAGGQFYEWTAVSLAPGSGVGAGERLIRLVCSFATLSADVETFVGVARSNAVQAQ
;
A
#
# COMPACT_ATOMS: atom_id res chain seq x y z
N MET A 1 9.97 10.12 -19.26
CA MET A 1 8.65 9.88 -18.61
C MET A 1 8.77 8.62 -17.76
N ILE A 2 8.82 8.76 -16.42
CA ILE A 2 9.05 7.63 -15.51
C ILE A 2 7.75 7.33 -14.77
N PHE A 3 7.17 6.16 -15.05
CA PHE A 3 5.94 5.64 -14.45
C PHE A 3 6.13 4.22 -13.90
N THR A 4 7.35 3.86 -13.53
CA THR A 4 7.65 2.49 -13.03
C THR A 4 7.13 2.29 -11.61
N SER A 5 7.35 3.25 -10.71
CA SER A 5 7.00 3.16 -9.29
C SER A 5 7.05 4.54 -8.64
N ASP A 6 6.25 4.74 -7.60
CA ASP A 6 6.36 5.87 -6.68
C ASP A 6 7.62 5.80 -5.79
N ASN A 7 8.28 4.65 -5.71
CA ASN A 7 9.56 4.46 -5.02
C ASN A 7 10.80 5.03 -5.75
N VAL A 8 10.68 5.47 -7.00
CA VAL A 8 11.84 5.94 -7.78
C VAL A 8 12.19 7.40 -7.49
N MET A 9 11.31 8.13 -6.82
CA MET A 9 11.53 9.54 -6.45
C MET A 9 12.29 9.64 -5.13
N GLY A 10 13.03 10.74 -4.96
CA GLY A 10 13.59 11.12 -3.65
C GLY A 10 12.50 11.55 -2.68
N ALA A 11 12.91 12.00 -1.49
CA ALA A 11 11.98 12.59 -0.54
C ALA A 11 11.52 14.00 -0.98
N SER A 12 10.37 14.46 -0.46
CA SER A 12 9.94 15.85 -0.64
C SER A 12 10.88 16.83 0.05
N ASP A 13 10.99 18.05 -0.48
CA ASP A 13 11.90 19.08 0.07
C ASP A 13 11.62 19.34 1.56
N LYS A 14 10.37 19.36 1.98
CA LYS A 14 9.98 19.55 3.38
C LYS A 14 10.55 18.45 4.29
N VAL A 15 10.51 17.20 3.83
CA VAL A 15 11.08 16.05 4.55
C VAL A 15 12.61 16.13 4.58
N LEU A 16 13.26 16.51 3.48
CA LEU A 16 14.72 16.69 3.45
C LEU A 16 15.19 17.81 4.41
N GLN A 17 14.49 18.92 4.45
CA GLN A 17 14.79 20.01 5.40
C GLN A 17 14.63 19.55 6.85
N ALA A 18 13.59 18.80 7.17
CA ALA A 18 13.41 18.24 8.52
C ALA A 18 14.53 17.29 8.93
N LEU A 19 15.05 16.48 7.99
CA LEU A 19 16.22 15.62 8.23
C LEU A 19 17.47 16.42 8.54
N LEU A 20 17.74 17.50 7.80
CA LEU A 20 18.87 18.39 8.05
C LEU A 20 18.80 19.03 9.44
N VAL A 21 17.63 19.50 9.84
CA VAL A 21 17.40 20.07 11.18
C VAL A 21 17.59 19.01 12.27
N ALA A 22 17.00 17.82 12.11
CA ALA A 22 17.09 16.73 13.07
C ALA A 22 18.50 16.14 13.19
N ASN A 23 19.37 16.35 12.20
CA ASN A 23 20.76 15.89 12.24
C ASN A 23 21.64 16.73 13.21
N SER A 24 21.16 17.89 13.64
CA SER A 24 21.91 18.79 14.53
C SER A 24 21.79 18.38 16.00
N GLY A 25 22.90 18.52 16.72
CA GLY A 25 23.00 18.34 18.18
C GLY A 25 22.83 16.87 18.65
N ALA A 26 22.87 16.69 19.97
CA ALA A 26 22.68 15.39 20.62
C ALA A 26 21.22 15.21 21.04
N MET A 27 20.67 14.02 20.83
CA MET A 27 19.35 13.59 21.29
C MET A 27 19.39 12.15 21.81
N PRO A 28 18.48 11.75 22.69
CA PRO A 28 18.36 10.35 23.13
C PRO A 28 18.21 9.42 21.92
N SER A 29 18.83 8.23 22.02
CA SER A 29 18.86 7.23 20.95
C SER A 29 17.61 6.32 20.97
N TYR A 30 17.44 5.54 19.90
CA TYR A 30 16.47 4.46 19.77
C TYR A 30 14.99 4.86 19.89
N GLY A 31 14.66 6.11 19.49
CA GLY A 31 13.29 6.61 19.54
C GLY A 31 12.84 7.14 20.90
N ASN A 32 13.78 7.36 21.84
CA ASN A 32 13.46 7.94 23.15
C ASN A 32 13.53 9.49 23.14
N ASP A 33 13.63 10.09 21.98
CA ASP A 33 13.72 11.54 21.79
C ASP A 33 12.33 12.20 21.73
N ALA A 34 12.31 13.52 21.93
CA ALA A 34 11.07 14.30 21.94
C ALA A 34 10.37 14.35 20.56
N LEU A 35 11.14 14.20 19.47
CA LEU A 35 10.58 14.21 18.12
C LEU A 35 9.77 12.93 17.86
N THR A 36 10.28 11.77 18.30
CA THR A 36 9.54 10.50 18.23
C THR A 36 8.22 10.58 19.00
N LYS A 37 8.25 11.11 20.23
CA LYS A 37 7.02 11.30 21.03
C LYS A 37 6.02 12.23 20.35
N ARG A 38 6.48 13.27 19.70
CA ARG A 38 5.62 14.20 18.95
C ARG A 38 4.95 13.50 17.76
N VAL A 39 5.67 12.62 17.05
CA VAL A 39 5.12 11.85 15.94
C VAL A 39 4.05 10.86 16.44
N GLU A 40 4.32 10.13 17.54
CA GLU A 40 3.35 9.23 18.16
C GLU A 40 2.06 9.96 18.53
N GLN A 41 2.19 11.14 19.16
CA GLN A 41 1.05 11.99 19.53
C GLN A 41 0.29 12.49 18.31
N ARG A 42 1.00 12.97 17.27
CA ARG A 42 0.39 13.45 16.02
C ARG A 42 -0.35 12.35 15.27
N ILE A 43 0.16 11.13 15.27
CA ILE A 43 -0.51 9.97 14.69
C ILE A 43 -1.78 9.64 15.49
N ALA A 44 -1.74 9.67 16.83
CA ALA A 44 -2.93 9.48 17.66
C ALA A 44 -4.01 10.54 17.39
N GLU A 45 -3.61 11.82 17.20
CA GLU A 45 -4.53 12.90 16.82
C GLU A 45 -5.16 12.65 15.45
N ILE A 46 -4.38 12.22 14.43
CA ILE A 46 -4.86 11.93 13.07
C ILE A 46 -5.86 10.78 13.06
N PHE A 47 -5.63 9.76 13.86
CA PHE A 47 -6.54 8.61 13.98
C PHE A 47 -7.61 8.79 15.05
N GLU A 48 -7.69 9.95 15.71
CA GLU A 48 -8.72 10.28 16.69
C GLU A 48 -8.80 9.26 17.86
N ARG A 49 -7.66 8.64 18.20
CA ARG A 49 -7.57 7.58 19.21
C ARG A 49 -6.14 7.38 19.70
N ASP A 50 -6.01 7.05 20.98
CA ASP A 50 -4.76 6.51 21.52
C ASP A 50 -4.40 5.21 20.79
N CYS A 51 -3.17 5.15 20.28
CA CYS A 51 -2.64 4.00 19.54
C CYS A 51 -1.15 3.80 19.88
N ALA A 52 -0.68 2.56 19.76
CA ALA A 52 0.74 2.28 19.87
C ALA A 52 1.40 2.40 18.49
N VAL A 53 2.43 3.24 18.40
CA VAL A 53 3.12 3.59 17.16
C VAL A 53 4.57 3.14 17.19
N PHE A 54 5.02 2.49 16.12
CA PHE A 54 6.42 2.06 15.97
C PHE A 54 6.93 2.40 14.58
N LEU A 55 7.93 3.29 14.51
CA LEU A 55 8.56 3.64 13.24
C LEU A 55 9.56 2.56 12.81
N VAL A 56 9.52 2.20 11.54
CA VAL A 56 10.41 1.26 10.86
C VAL A 56 10.91 1.86 9.54
N ALA A 57 11.93 1.24 8.94
CA ALA A 57 12.58 1.83 7.77
C ALA A 57 11.97 1.39 6.43
N THR A 58 11.23 0.28 6.37
CA THR A 58 10.70 -0.29 5.12
C THR A 58 9.28 -0.80 5.27
N GLY A 59 8.51 -0.80 4.17
CA GLY A 59 7.16 -1.37 4.11
C GLY A 59 7.14 -2.86 4.44
N THR A 60 8.09 -3.63 3.88
CA THR A 60 8.25 -5.06 4.20
C THR A 60 8.43 -5.30 5.70
N ALA A 61 9.24 -4.47 6.38
CA ALA A 61 9.38 -4.59 7.84
C ALA A 61 8.09 -4.23 8.57
N ALA A 62 7.35 -3.23 8.10
CA ALA A 62 6.06 -2.86 8.68
C ALA A 62 5.06 -4.01 8.57
N ASN A 63 4.85 -4.55 7.38
CA ASN A 63 3.93 -5.66 7.11
C ASN A 63 4.33 -6.93 7.86
N ALA A 64 5.56 -7.41 7.67
CA ALA A 64 6.03 -8.66 8.27
C ALA A 64 5.97 -8.65 9.80
N LEU A 65 6.32 -7.51 10.43
CA LEU A 65 6.28 -7.39 11.88
C LEU A 65 4.84 -7.21 12.40
N ALA A 66 3.99 -6.43 11.73
CA ALA A 66 2.58 -6.31 12.07
C ALA A 66 1.88 -7.67 12.02
N ILE A 67 2.04 -8.40 10.92
CA ILE A 67 1.48 -9.73 10.73
C ILE A 67 2.00 -10.70 11.81
N SER A 68 3.30 -10.66 12.11
CA SER A 68 3.89 -11.51 13.15
C SER A 68 3.34 -11.26 14.56
N ALA A 69 2.78 -10.08 14.83
CA ALA A 69 2.14 -9.77 16.10
C ALA A 69 0.74 -10.39 16.22
N MET A 70 0.08 -10.67 15.09
CA MET A 70 -1.27 -11.23 15.04
C MET A 70 -1.29 -12.75 14.93
N VAL A 71 -0.34 -13.31 14.18
CA VAL A 71 -0.35 -14.73 13.79
C VAL A 71 0.76 -15.50 14.50
N PRO A 72 0.42 -16.54 15.30
CA PRO A 72 1.42 -17.39 15.93
C PRO A 72 2.09 -18.33 14.93
N PRO A 73 3.22 -18.97 15.26
CA PRO A 73 3.98 -19.84 14.34
C PRO A 73 3.20 -21.00 13.71
N PHE A 74 2.16 -21.47 14.38
CA PHE A 74 1.27 -22.54 13.90
C PHE A 74 -0.01 -22.03 13.23
N GLY A 75 -0.14 -20.71 13.07
CA GLY A 75 -1.32 -20.07 12.49
C GLY A 75 -1.18 -19.79 10.99
N ALA A 76 -2.28 -19.34 10.41
CA ALA A 76 -2.32 -18.84 9.05
C ALA A 76 -2.89 -17.42 8.97
N LEU A 77 -2.45 -16.67 7.97
CA LEU A 77 -2.99 -15.37 7.55
C LEU A 77 -3.70 -15.54 6.22
N LEU A 78 -4.94 -15.05 6.13
CA LEU A 78 -5.63 -14.86 4.84
C LEU A 78 -5.24 -13.52 4.22
N CYS A 79 -4.98 -13.50 2.92
CA CYS A 79 -4.79 -12.28 2.15
C CYS A 79 -5.20 -12.49 0.69
N HIS A 80 -5.11 -11.46 -0.14
CA HIS A 80 -5.28 -11.65 -1.58
C HIS A 80 -4.10 -12.42 -2.17
N GLU A 81 -4.33 -13.26 -3.19
CA GLU A 81 -3.28 -14.09 -3.81
C GLU A 81 -2.17 -13.27 -4.49
N GLU A 82 -2.46 -12.04 -4.96
CA GLU A 82 -1.49 -11.06 -5.48
C GLU A 82 -1.09 -10.01 -4.42
N SER A 83 -1.30 -10.28 -3.11
CA SER A 83 -0.87 -9.34 -2.07
C SER A 83 0.65 -9.20 -2.04
N HIS A 84 1.14 -7.99 -1.80
CA HIS A 84 2.57 -7.71 -1.65
C HIS A 84 3.25 -8.65 -0.65
N ALA A 85 2.55 -9.04 0.42
CA ALA A 85 3.04 -9.98 1.43
C ALA A 85 3.37 -11.37 0.86
N ILE A 86 2.61 -11.86 -0.16
CA ILE A 86 2.87 -13.13 -0.83
C ILE A 86 3.94 -12.97 -1.91
N ASP A 87 3.78 -11.98 -2.80
CA ASP A 87 4.55 -11.92 -4.03
C ASP A 87 5.90 -11.18 -3.91
N ASP A 88 5.95 -10.10 -3.11
CA ASP A 88 7.05 -9.14 -3.18
C ASP A 88 7.85 -8.98 -1.87
N GLU A 89 7.61 -9.82 -0.85
CA GLU A 89 8.32 -9.74 0.44
C GLU A 89 9.25 -10.93 0.73
N CYS A 90 9.49 -11.79 -0.25
CA CYS A 90 10.48 -12.88 -0.19
C CYS A 90 10.33 -13.77 1.06
N GLY A 91 9.11 -14.06 1.52
CA GLY A 91 8.83 -14.86 2.70
C GLY A 91 9.12 -14.16 4.04
N ALA A 92 9.27 -12.84 4.06
CA ALA A 92 9.52 -12.11 5.30
C ALA A 92 8.36 -12.24 6.32
N PRO A 93 7.07 -12.18 5.93
CA PRO A 93 5.99 -12.42 6.87
C PRO A 93 6.07 -13.80 7.53
N GLU A 94 6.27 -14.87 6.75
CA GLU A 94 6.39 -16.25 7.24
C GLU A 94 7.59 -16.40 8.17
N PHE A 95 8.73 -15.78 7.82
CA PHE A 95 9.94 -15.80 8.63
C PHE A 95 9.69 -15.15 10.00
N PHE A 96 9.09 -13.96 10.05
CA PHE A 96 8.84 -13.26 11.31
C PHE A 96 7.66 -13.83 12.10
N MET A 97 6.70 -14.48 11.47
CA MET A 97 5.72 -15.32 12.16
C MET A 97 6.35 -16.55 12.81
N GLY A 98 7.56 -16.94 12.38
CA GLY A 98 8.24 -18.15 12.89
C GLY A 98 7.74 -19.43 12.23
N GLY A 99 7.29 -19.36 10.99
CA GLY A 99 6.77 -20.47 10.18
C GLY A 99 5.25 -20.48 9.99
N GLY A 100 4.56 -19.41 10.39
CA GLY A 100 3.14 -19.22 10.06
C GLY A 100 2.94 -19.18 8.52
N LYS A 101 1.74 -19.52 8.05
CA LYS A 101 1.44 -19.69 6.63
C LYS A 101 0.67 -18.50 6.09
N LEU A 102 1.03 -18.01 4.89
CA LEU A 102 0.19 -17.14 4.10
C LEU A 102 -0.73 -17.98 3.21
N VAL A 103 -1.98 -17.57 3.10
CA VAL A 103 -3.00 -18.22 2.26
C VAL A 103 -3.70 -17.18 1.42
N GLY A 104 -3.45 -17.25 0.11
CA GLY A 104 -4.04 -16.34 -0.88
C GLY A 104 -5.44 -16.78 -1.28
N ILE A 105 -6.36 -15.83 -1.40
CA ILE A 105 -7.68 -16.02 -2.00
C ILE A 105 -7.86 -15.06 -3.18
N PRO A 106 -8.55 -15.47 -4.25
CA PRO A 106 -8.71 -14.65 -5.44
C PRO A 106 -9.70 -13.51 -5.23
N GLY A 107 -9.55 -12.45 -6.04
CA GLY A 107 -10.48 -11.33 -6.09
C GLY A 107 -10.23 -10.41 -7.28
N VAL A 108 -11.27 -9.80 -7.80
CA VAL A 108 -11.15 -8.86 -8.92
C VAL A 108 -10.49 -7.56 -8.46
N GLY A 109 -9.49 -7.08 -9.21
CA GLY A 109 -8.76 -5.85 -8.88
C GLY A 109 -7.94 -5.96 -7.60
N ALA A 110 -7.51 -7.16 -7.24
CA ALA A 110 -6.81 -7.49 -6.00
C ALA A 110 -7.60 -7.12 -4.72
N LYS A 111 -8.95 -7.06 -4.82
CA LYS A 111 -9.82 -6.78 -3.66
C LYS A 111 -10.24 -8.09 -2.99
N LEU A 112 -10.22 -8.08 -1.66
CA LEU A 112 -10.91 -9.10 -0.86
C LEU A 112 -12.39 -8.77 -0.74
N SER A 113 -13.23 -9.80 -0.58
CA SER A 113 -14.64 -9.64 -0.24
C SER A 113 -15.04 -10.55 0.92
N ALA A 114 -16.06 -10.13 1.67
CA ALA A 114 -16.61 -10.93 2.77
C ALA A 114 -17.11 -12.31 2.29
N GLU A 115 -17.67 -12.35 1.08
CA GLU A 115 -18.17 -13.59 0.45
C GLU A 115 -17.01 -14.55 0.13
N ALA A 116 -15.91 -14.04 -0.44
CA ALA A 116 -14.74 -14.85 -0.75
C ALA A 116 -14.09 -15.41 0.52
N ILE A 117 -13.97 -14.57 1.57
CA ILE A 117 -13.47 -14.99 2.89
C ILE A 117 -14.37 -16.08 3.48
N THR A 118 -15.68 -15.85 3.53
CA THR A 118 -16.66 -16.79 4.09
C THR A 118 -16.63 -18.11 3.33
N SER A 119 -16.62 -18.07 2.00
CA SER A 119 -16.54 -19.27 1.16
C SER A 119 -15.25 -20.05 1.40
N HIS A 120 -14.12 -19.37 1.55
CA HIS A 120 -12.84 -20.02 1.83
C HIS A 120 -12.86 -20.71 3.20
N LEU A 121 -13.30 -20.01 4.24
CA LEU A 121 -13.38 -20.55 5.61
C LEU A 121 -14.36 -21.75 5.71
N ALA A 122 -15.47 -21.73 4.97
CA ALA A 122 -16.44 -22.83 4.96
C ALA A 122 -15.89 -24.13 4.34
N ASN A 123 -14.88 -24.03 3.48
CA ASN A 123 -14.23 -25.17 2.82
C ASN A 123 -12.98 -25.68 3.56
N GLU A 124 -12.56 -25.04 4.64
CA GLU A 124 -11.41 -25.47 5.44
C GLU A 124 -11.77 -26.71 6.26
N PRO A 125 -10.95 -27.79 6.19
CA PRO A 125 -11.27 -29.04 6.87
C PRO A 125 -11.17 -28.96 8.41
N GLY A 126 -10.53 -27.94 8.95
CA GLY A 126 -10.33 -27.75 10.38
C GLY A 126 -9.47 -28.83 11.05
N GLY A 127 -9.50 -28.85 12.38
CA GLY A 127 -8.75 -29.82 13.20
C GLY A 127 -7.26 -29.49 13.34
N THR A 128 -6.55 -30.29 14.14
CA THR A 128 -5.13 -30.04 14.50
C THR A 128 -4.12 -30.31 13.36
N ASN A 129 -4.56 -30.87 12.25
CA ASN A 129 -3.72 -31.13 11.07
C ASN A 129 -3.58 -29.89 10.17
N HIS A 130 -4.36 -28.85 10.40
CA HIS A 130 -4.38 -27.62 9.60
C HIS A 130 -4.09 -26.42 10.47
N PRO A 131 -3.30 -25.42 9.96
CA PRO A 131 -3.05 -24.20 10.71
C PRO A 131 -4.34 -23.40 10.83
N PRO A 132 -4.74 -22.99 12.06
CA PRO A 132 -5.93 -22.16 12.23
C PRO A 132 -5.68 -20.76 11.70
N PHE A 133 -6.66 -20.18 11.01
CA PHE A 133 -6.59 -18.77 10.62
C PHE A 133 -6.64 -17.87 11.86
N ARG A 134 -5.67 -16.96 11.98
CA ARG A 134 -5.54 -16.01 13.10
C ARG A 134 -5.45 -14.57 12.65
N GLY A 135 -5.21 -14.34 11.37
CA GLY A 135 -5.13 -13.01 10.81
C GLY A 135 -5.70 -12.93 9.39
N LEU A 136 -6.10 -11.73 9.04
CA LEU A 136 -6.43 -11.33 7.69
C LEU A 136 -5.64 -10.07 7.35
N SER A 137 -5.11 -9.96 6.14
CA SER A 137 -4.45 -8.77 5.62
C SER A 137 -5.04 -8.36 4.29
N PHE A 138 -5.29 -7.07 4.10
CA PHE A 138 -5.68 -6.50 2.82
C PHE A 138 -4.96 -5.18 2.56
N SER A 139 -4.75 -4.85 1.28
CA SER A 139 -4.05 -3.63 0.86
C SER A 139 -5.03 -2.50 0.57
N GLN A 140 -4.64 -1.27 0.96
CA GLN A 140 -5.42 -0.05 0.72
C GLN A 140 -4.47 1.10 0.29
N ALA A 141 -4.39 1.46 -1.02
CA ALA A 141 -5.05 0.82 -2.17
C ALA A 141 -4.47 -0.56 -2.47
N THR A 142 -5.22 -1.36 -3.25
CA THR A 142 -4.81 -2.70 -3.68
C THR A 142 -3.64 -2.66 -4.69
N GLU A 143 -3.04 -3.80 -4.96
CA GLU A 143 -1.96 -3.98 -5.94
C GLU A 143 -2.39 -3.65 -7.39
N CYS A 144 -3.70 -3.60 -7.63
CA CYS A 144 -4.31 -3.14 -8.89
C CYS A 144 -4.81 -1.68 -8.84
N GLY A 145 -4.42 -0.92 -7.81
CA GLY A 145 -4.79 0.49 -7.65
C GLY A 145 -6.27 0.72 -7.30
N MET A 146 -7.01 -0.33 -6.95
CA MET A 146 -8.40 -0.24 -6.51
C MET A 146 -8.49 0.14 -5.03
N VAL A 147 -9.62 0.72 -4.64
CA VAL A 147 -9.86 1.16 -3.26
C VAL A 147 -11.07 0.42 -2.68
N HIS A 148 -10.89 -0.24 -1.54
CA HIS A 148 -12.01 -0.80 -0.78
C HIS A 148 -12.85 0.36 -0.23
N GLN A 149 -14.18 0.32 -0.48
CA GLN A 149 -15.12 1.27 0.10
C GLN A 149 -15.30 1.00 1.61
N LEU A 150 -15.80 1.98 2.36
CA LEU A 150 -15.92 1.84 3.83
C LEU A 150 -16.83 0.68 4.26
N ASP A 151 -17.88 0.41 3.50
CA ASP A 151 -18.77 -0.72 3.72
C ASP A 151 -18.12 -2.06 3.38
N GLU A 152 -17.30 -2.12 2.32
CA GLU A 152 -16.49 -3.30 1.99
C GLU A 152 -15.47 -3.59 3.11
N ILE A 153 -14.76 -2.56 3.62
CA ILE A 153 -13.82 -2.73 4.74
C ILE A 153 -14.54 -3.29 5.97
N ARG A 154 -15.70 -2.73 6.33
CA ARG A 154 -16.48 -3.22 7.47
C ARG A 154 -16.92 -4.68 7.28
N ALA A 155 -17.44 -5.02 6.10
CA ALA A 155 -17.85 -6.40 5.81
C ALA A 155 -16.68 -7.39 5.92
N ILE A 156 -15.49 -7.03 5.42
CA ILE A 156 -14.26 -7.82 5.54
C ILE A 156 -13.86 -8.00 7.00
N THR A 157 -13.81 -6.92 7.77
CA THR A 157 -13.34 -6.94 9.16
C THR A 157 -14.32 -7.66 10.07
N GLU A 158 -15.62 -7.44 9.91
CA GLU A 158 -16.67 -8.16 10.65
C GLU A 158 -16.61 -9.66 10.40
N THR A 159 -16.42 -10.07 9.14
CA THR A 159 -16.28 -11.50 8.77
C THR A 159 -15.01 -12.09 9.40
N ALA A 160 -13.90 -11.38 9.35
CA ALA A 160 -12.65 -11.83 9.96
C ALA A 160 -12.76 -11.96 11.49
N HIS A 161 -13.31 -10.95 12.16
CA HIS A 161 -13.50 -10.96 13.60
C HIS A 161 -14.47 -12.06 14.07
N ALA A 162 -15.56 -12.29 13.32
CA ALA A 162 -16.49 -13.39 13.61
C ALA A 162 -15.80 -14.77 13.55
N ALA A 163 -14.77 -14.91 12.73
CA ALA A 163 -13.93 -16.11 12.64
C ALA A 163 -12.74 -16.12 13.64
N GLY A 164 -12.63 -15.14 14.53
CA GLY A 164 -11.55 -15.04 15.52
C GLY A 164 -10.21 -14.59 14.98
N MET A 165 -10.19 -13.97 13.79
CA MET A 165 -9.00 -13.39 13.17
C MET A 165 -8.81 -11.92 13.55
N LYS A 166 -7.56 -11.46 13.60
CA LYS A 166 -7.20 -10.04 13.64
C LYS A 166 -7.00 -9.50 12.25
N VAL A 167 -7.20 -8.19 12.05
CA VAL A 167 -7.16 -7.54 10.74
C VAL A 167 -6.01 -6.55 10.63
N HIS A 168 -5.14 -6.79 9.64
CA HIS A 168 -4.09 -5.89 9.21
C HIS A 168 -4.50 -5.18 7.92
N MET A 169 -4.22 -3.87 7.85
CA MET A 169 -4.28 -3.09 6.61
C MET A 169 -2.86 -2.74 6.15
N ASP A 170 -2.48 -3.21 4.96
CA ASP A 170 -1.32 -2.66 4.27
C ASP A 170 -1.70 -1.29 3.69
N GLY A 171 -1.22 -0.24 4.32
CA GLY A 171 -1.45 1.14 3.95
C GLY A 171 -0.26 1.79 3.23
N ALA A 172 0.49 1.04 2.40
CA ALA A 172 1.60 1.58 1.62
C ALA A 172 1.18 2.81 0.78
N ARG A 173 -0.09 2.84 0.33
CA ARG A 173 -0.71 3.97 -0.38
C ARG A 173 -1.93 4.53 0.35
N PHE A 174 -1.89 4.52 1.67
CA PHE A 174 -2.97 4.96 2.55
C PHE A 174 -3.49 6.35 2.21
N ALA A 175 -2.60 7.33 2.02
CA ALA A 175 -2.96 8.70 1.70
C ALA A 175 -3.74 8.82 0.38
N ASN A 176 -3.36 8.03 -0.64
CA ASN A 176 -4.00 8.03 -1.95
C ASN A 176 -5.43 7.49 -1.85
N ALA A 177 -5.63 6.36 -1.16
CA ALA A 177 -6.93 5.76 -0.92
C ALA A 177 -7.84 6.65 -0.06
N LEU A 178 -7.30 7.27 0.99
CA LEU A 178 -8.02 8.17 1.87
C LEU A 178 -8.65 9.35 1.11
N LEU A 179 -7.89 9.95 0.20
CA LEU A 179 -8.38 11.05 -0.64
C LEU A 179 -9.49 10.62 -1.60
N THR A 180 -9.46 9.39 -2.07
CA THR A 180 -10.50 8.83 -2.93
C THR A 180 -11.79 8.60 -2.16
N LEU A 181 -11.70 8.09 -0.94
CA LEU A 181 -12.86 7.86 -0.09
C LEU A 181 -13.45 9.15 0.51
N GLY A 182 -12.64 10.21 0.65
CA GLY A 182 -13.07 11.47 1.24
C GLY A 182 -13.53 11.34 2.71
N CYS A 183 -12.98 10.37 3.44
CA CYS A 183 -13.30 10.09 4.84
C CYS A 183 -12.14 10.47 5.78
N THR A 184 -12.34 10.32 7.11
CA THR A 184 -11.24 10.50 8.07
C THR A 184 -10.37 9.24 8.15
N PRO A 185 -9.09 9.36 8.55
CA PRO A 185 -8.22 8.20 8.81
C PRO A 185 -8.84 7.21 9.81
N ALA A 186 -9.52 7.70 10.84
CA ALA A 186 -10.23 6.89 11.81
C ALA A 186 -11.35 6.05 11.17
N GLN A 187 -12.15 6.66 10.28
CA GLN A 187 -13.23 5.98 9.57
C GLN A 187 -12.73 4.88 8.65
N MET A 188 -11.58 5.09 7.98
CA MET A 188 -11.01 4.08 7.07
C MET A 188 -10.30 2.94 7.83
N THR A 189 -10.00 3.11 9.11
CA THR A 189 -9.22 2.14 9.89
C THR A 189 -10.02 1.53 11.04
N TRP A 190 -9.74 1.93 12.26
CA TRP A 190 -10.27 1.29 13.46
C TRP A 190 -11.79 1.38 13.61
N GLN A 191 -12.43 2.45 13.11
CA GLN A 191 -13.89 2.55 13.07
C GLN A 191 -14.52 1.58 12.06
N ALA A 192 -13.74 1.12 11.09
CA ALA A 192 -14.12 0.06 10.17
C ALA A 192 -13.58 -1.32 10.58
N GLY A 193 -13.01 -1.47 11.79
CA GLY A 193 -12.61 -2.74 12.36
C GLY A 193 -11.15 -3.15 12.10
N VAL A 194 -10.28 -2.30 11.60
CA VAL A 194 -8.84 -2.60 11.43
C VAL A 194 -8.14 -2.61 12.79
N ASP A 195 -7.40 -3.68 13.11
CA ASP A 195 -6.67 -3.83 14.37
C ASP A 195 -5.26 -3.23 14.31
N VAL A 196 -4.59 -3.35 13.14
CA VAL A 196 -3.24 -2.81 12.92
C VAL A 196 -3.06 -2.31 11.49
N LEU A 197 -2.33 -1.21 11.34
CA LEU A 197 -2.05 -0.55 10.06
C LEU A 197 -0.55 -0.47 9.83
N SER A 198 -0.09 -0.85 8.63
CA SER A 198 1.19 -0.41 8.08
C SER A 198 0.98 0.94 7.38
N PHE A 199 1.34 2.04 8.04
CA PHE A 199 1.10 3.39 7.51
C PHE A 199 2.30 3.85 6.69
N GLY A 200 2.12 3.91 5.38
CA GLY A 200 3.17 4.22 4.40
C GLY A 200 3.57 5.69 4.35
N GLY A 201 4.89 5.94 4.38
CA GLY A 201 5.46 7.26 4.16
C GLY A 201 6.40 7.31 2.95
N THR A 202 7.15 6.25 2.68
CA THR A 202 8.21 6.23 1.65
C THR A 202 7.67 6.49 0.25
N LYS A 203 6.61 5.82 -0.16
CA LYS A 203 6.02 5.99 -1.51
C LYS A 203 5.41 7.38 -1.74
N ASN A 204 5.18 8.13 -0.66
CA ASN A 204 4.49 9.42 -0.72
C ASN A 204 5.33 10.58 -0.14
N GLY A 205 6.64 10.55 -0.32
CA GLY A 205 7.52 11.69 -0.06
C GLY A 205 8.42 11.60 1.16
N CYS A 206 8.40 10.52 1.93
CA CYS A 206 9.49 10.20 2.85
C CYS A 206 10.65 9.54 2.10
N LEU A 207 11.86 9.58 2.68
CA LEU A 207 13.04 8.93 2.12
C LEU A 207 13.04 7.43 2.42
N MET A 208 12.78 7.07 3.66
CA MET A 208 12.64 5.69 4.16
C MET A 208 12.01 5.72 5.57
N ALA A 209 10.72 5.78 5.66
CA ALA A 209 10.00 5.78 6.93
C ALA A 209 8.58 5.25 6.76
N GLU A 210 8.23 4.29 7.60
CA GLU A 210 6.91 3.70 7.73
C GLU A 210 6.53 3.67 9.21
N ALA A 211 5.22 3.62 9.51
CA ALA A 211 4.76 3.43 10.88
C ALA A 211 3.87 2.21 10.99
N VAL A 212 4.12 1.34 11.97
CA VAL A 212 3.18 0.32 12.39
C VAL A 212 2.31 0.92 13.50
N VAL A 213 1.01 1.01 13.24
CA VAL A 213 0.04 1.65 14.14
C VAL A 213 -0.94 0.60 14.65
N PHE A 214 -0.91 0.31 15.94
CA PHE A 214 -1.81 -0.63 16.59
C PHE A 214 -2.99 0.10 17.20
N PHE A 215 -4.18 -0.21 16.72
CA PHE A 215 -5.45 0.23 17.31
C PHE A 215 -5.92 -0.74 18.40
N ASP A 216 -5.55 -2.02 18.31
CA ASP A 216 -5.63 -2.98 19.39
C ASP A 216 -4.29 -3.03 20.15
N SER A 217 -4.24 -2.39 21.31
CA SER A 217 -3.03 -2.30 22.14
C SER A 217 -2.52 -3.66 22.63
N THR A 218 -3.37 -4.70 22.67
CA THR A 218 -2.96 -6.05 23.09
C THR A 218 -1.96 -6.67 22.13
N LEU A 219 -2.01 -6.33 20.85
CA LEU A 219 -1.08 -6.79 19.82
C LEU A 219 0.29 -6.09 19.94
N ALA A 220 0.35 -4.93 20.58
CA ALA A 220 1.56 -4.12 20.70
C ALA A 220 2.49 -4.52 21.85
N VAL A 221 2.03 -5.37 22.79
CA VAL A 221 2.71 -5.65 24.08
C VAL A 221 4.19 -6.02 23.90
N ASP A 222 4.51 -6.93 22.99
CA ASP A 222 5.88 -7.41 22.75
C ASP A 222 6.48 -6.87 21.44
N PHE A 223 5.83 -5.92 20.78
CA PHE A 223 6.25 -5.48 19.46
C PHE A 223 7.61 -4.79 19.47
N GLN A 224 7.98 -4.10 20.52
CA GLN A 224 9.31 -3.51 20.68
C GLN A 224 10.45 -4.54 20.56
N TYR A 225 10.24 -5.76 21.07
CA TYR A 225 11.22 -6.85 20.98
C TYR A 225 11.27 -7.42 19.56
N ARG A 226 10.12 -7.57 18.90
CA ARG A 226 10.04 -7.97 17.48
C ARG A 226 10.76 -6.97 16.60
N ARG A 227 10.50 -5.66 16.77
CA ARG A 227 11.17 -4.57 16.05
C ARG A 227 12.69 -4.57 16.31
N LYS A 228 13.12 -4.78 17.55
CA LYS A 228 14.55 -4.86 17.89
C LYS A 228 15.22 -6.06 17.22
N ARG A 229 14.59 -7.24 17.32
CA ARG A 229 15.10 -8.48 16.72
C ARG A 229 15.21 -8.40 15.19
N ALA A 230 14.32 -7.68 14.54
CA ALA A 230 14.33 -7.45 13.10
C ALA A 230 15.34 -6.36 12.65
N GLY A 231 16.12 -5.79 13.56
CA GLY A 231 17.06 -4.70 13.23
C GLY A 231 16.41 -3.35 12.97
N GLN A 232 15.08 -3.22 13.21
CA GLN A 232 14.31 -2.01 12.91
C GLN A 232 14.31 -0.98 14.05
N THR A 233 14.98 -1.24 15.16
CA THR A 233 15.23 -0.25 16.22
C THR A 233 16.49 0.53 15.89
N VAL A 234 16.34 1.58 15.08
CA VAL A 234 17.44 2.39 14.57
C VAL A 234 18.03 3.26 15.69
N SER A 235 19.37 3.30 15.83
CA SER A 235 20.04 4.07 16.88
C SER A 235 19.73 5.57 16.79
N LYS A 236 19.72 6.13 15.60
CA LYS A 236 19.30 7.52 15.32
C LYS A 236 17.82 7.55 14.91
N GLY A 237 16.93 7.01 15.74
CA GLY A 237 15.48 6.92 15.47
C GLY A 237 14.85 8.27 15.14
N ARG A 238 15.40 9.36 15.69
CA ARG A 238 14.99 10.73 15.35
C ARG A 238 14.94 11.04 13.85
N LEU A 239 15.74 10.33 13.01
CA LEU A 239 15.74 10.56 11.57
C LEU A 239 14.51 9.94 10.90
N LEU A 240 13.95 8.83 11.40
CA LEU A 240 12.65 8.33 10.98
C LEU A 240 11.54 9.28 11.43
N SER A 241 11.61 9.72 12.68
CA SER A 241 10.62 10.62 13.27
C SER A 241 10.58 11.98 12.57
N ALA A 242 11.74 12.55 12.19
CA ALA A 242 11.81 13.81 11.46
C ALA A 242 11.07 13.75 10.11
N GLN A 243 11.18 12.61 9.42
CA GLN A 243 10.48 12.39 8.17
C GLN A 243 8.96 12.37 8.39
N PHE A 244 8.49 11.57 9.34
CA PHE A 244 7.04 11.47 9.65
C PHE A 244 6.47 12.78 10.19
N ASP A 245 7.22 13.49 11.04
CA ASP A 245 6.78 14.77 11.58
C ASP A 245 6.52 15.79 10.46
N ALA A 246 7.49 15.95 9.55
CA ALA A 246 7.35 16.84 8.40
C ALA A 246 6.29 16.35 7.39
N TYR A 247 6.18 15.04 7.19
CA TYR A 247 5.22 14.41 6.32
C TYR A 247 3.78 14.70 6.77
N LEU A 248 3.51 14.56 8.07
CA LEU A 248 2.16 14.75 8.63
C LEU A 248 1.83 16.24 8.88
N GLU A 249 2.82 17.09 9.09
CA GLU A 249 2.63 18.48 9.46
C GLU A 249 1.88 19.30 8.40
N GLY A 250 0.79 19.96 8.83
CA GLY A 250 -0.01 20.83 7.97
C GLY A 250 -0.72 20.08 6.82
N GLY A 251 -0.84 18.75 6.91
CA GLY A 251 -1.50 17.95 5.88
C GLY A 251 -0.63 17.72 4.64
N HIS A 252 0.68 17.92 4.72
CA HIS A 252 1.61 17.77 3.59
C HIS A 252 1.47 16.42 2.88
N TRP A 253 1.32 15.33 3.63
CA TRP A 253 1.09 13.98 3.10
C TRP A 253 -0.14 13.85 2.19
N LEU A 254 -1.20 14.62 2.49
CA LEU A 254 -2.41 14.66 1.66
C LEU A 254 -2.21 15.52 0.40
N GLU A 255 -1.41 16.58 0.49
CA GLU A 255 -1.07 17.40 -0.69
C GLU A 255 -0.26 16.58 -1.71
N LEU A 256 0.73 15.84 -1.25
CA LEU A 256 1.56 14.97 -2.09
C LEU A 256 0.71 13.89 -2.78
N ALA A 257 -0.13 13.19 -2.02
CA ALA A 257 -1.02 12.16 -2.56
C ALA A 257 -2.08 12.73 -3.52
N ARG A 258 -2.59 13.93 -3.23
CA ARG A 258 -3.57 14.61 -4.12
C ARG A 258 -2.95 14.91 -5.49
N HIS A 259 -1.70 15.37 -5.51
CA HIS A 259 -0.97 15.58 -6.76
C HIS A 259 -0.80 14.26 -7.53
N ALA A 260 -0.33 13.20 -6.87
CA ALA A 260 -0.15 11.88 -7.49
C ALA A 260 -1.45 11.33 -8.09
N ASN A 261 -2.56 11.39 -7.34
CA ASN A 261 -3.88 10.97 -7.82
C ASN A 261 -4.39 11.85 -8.99
N ALA A 262 -4.12 13.15 -8.97
CA ALA A 262 -4.51 14.04 -10.07
C ALA A 262 -3.74 13.71 -11.37
N MET A 263 -2.45 13.43 -11.28
CA MET A 263 -1.64 13.02 -12.44
C MET A 263 -2.09 11.66 -12.98
N ALA A 264 -2.38 10.70 -12.12
CA ALA A 264 -2.91 9.40 -12.54
C ALA A 264 -4.28 9.54 -13.21
N ARG A 265 -5.16 10.38 -12.69
CA ARG A 265 -6.46 10.65 -13.31
C ARG A 265 -6.31 11.31 -14.69
N ALA A 266 -5.42 12.27 -14.84
CA ALA A 266 -5.14 12.90 -16.12
C ALA A 266 -4.61 11.86 -17.13
N LEU A 267 -3.68 11.00 -16.70
CA LEU A 267 -3.10 9.93 -17.50
C LEU A 267 -4.16 8.91 -17.94
N SER A 268 -4.96 8.39 -17.01
CA SER A 268 -6.01 7.41 -17.27
C SER A 268 -7.10 7.96 -18.20
N THR A 269 -7.55 9.20 -17.97
CA THR A 269 -8.54 9.87 -18.81
C THR A 269 -8.00 10.09 -20.22
N GLY A 270 -6.75 10.53 -20.34
CA GLY A 270 -6.10 10.75 -21.64
C GLY A 270 -5.93 9.45 -22.43
N LEU A 271 -5.52 8.37 -21.78
CA LEU A 271 -5.31 7.05 -22.40
C LEU A 271 -6.62 6.37 -22.76
N ALA A 272 -7.67 6.49 -21.96
CA ALA A 272 -8.99 5.92 -22.26
C ALA A 272 -9.63 6.48 -23.53
N GLN A 273 -9.17 7.65 -24.01
CA GLN A 273 -9.62 8.25 -25.28
C GLN A 273 -8.81 7.78 -26.50
N VAL A 274 -7.77 6.98 -26.31
CA VAL A 274 -6.91 6.52 -27.39
C VAL A 274 -7.50 5.25 -28.00
N PRO A 275 -7.79 5.22 -29.32
CA PRO A 275 -8.28 4.00 -29.97
C PRO A 275 -7.36 2.80 -29.75
N GLY A 276 -7.95 1.68 -29.34
CA GLY A 276 -7.25 0.44 -29.03
C GLY A 276 -6.66 0.38 -27.61
N VAL A 277 -6.89 1.39 -26.76
CA VAL A 277 -6.53 1.38 -25.35
C VAL A 277 -7.79 1.22 -24.49
N ARG A 278 -7.71 0.38 -23.45
CA ARG A 278 -8.76 0.26 -22.44
C ARG A 278 -8.15 0.16 -21.04
N LEU A 279 -8.84 0.70 -20.06
CA LEU A 279 -8.46 0.50 -18.66
C LEU A 279 -8.72 -0.95 -18.26
N ALA A 280 -7.77 -1.55 -17.56
CA ALA A 280 -7.93 -2.89 -16.96
C ALA A 280 -8.84 -2.82 -15.73
N TRP A 281 -8.65 -1.79 -14.92
CA TRP A 281 -9.47 -1.45 -13.75
C TRP A 281 -9.73 0.07 -13.72
N PRO A 282 -10.77 0.54 -13.04
CA PRO A 282 -10.96 1.98 -12.76
C PRO A 282 -9.74 2.60 -12.09
N ASN A 283 -9.44 3.86 -12.40
CA ASN A 283 -8.37 4.59 -11.71
C ASN A 283 -8.93 5.20 -10.42
N GLU A 284 -8.58 4.63 -9.28
CA GLU A 284 -9.05 5.06 -7.96
C GLU A 284 -7.93 5.61 -7.06
N ALA A 285 -6.65 5.41 -7.44
CA ALA A 285 -5.50 5.90 -6.71
C ALA A 285 -4.47 6.52 -7.67
N ASN A 286 -3.18 6.44 -7.32
CA ASN A 286 -2.08 6.95 -8.15
C ASN A 286 -1.53 5.95 -9.17
N GLU A 287 -2.17 4.80 -9.33
CA GLU A 287 -1.78 3.75 -10.27
C GLU A 287 -2.80 3.64 -11.40
N VAL A 288 -2.32 3.45 -12.63
CA VAL A 288 -3.13 3.32 -13.84
C VAL A 288 -2.73 2.04 -14.56
N PHE A 289 -3.70 1.19 -14.80
CA PHE A 289 -3.49 -0.07 -15.49
C PHE A 289 -4.26 -0.06 -16.81
N VAL A 290 -3.52 -0.22 -17.91
CA VAL A 290 -4.11 -0.18 -19.25
C VAL A 290 -3.71 -1.38 -20.08
N ILE A 291 -4.65 -1.86 -20.87
CA ILE A 291 -4.42 -2.85 -21.92
C ILE A 291 -4.37 -2.10 -23.24
N LEU A 292 -3.29 -2.30 -23.98
CA LEU A 292 -3.01 -1.59 -25.22
C LEU A 292 -2.26 -2.48 -26.22
N PRO A 293 -2.27 -2.16 -27.54
CA PRO A 293 -1.53 -2.92 -28.54
C PRO A 293 -0.03 -2.97 -28.22
N GLN A 294 0.59 -4.13 -28.39
CA GLN A 294 2.03 -4.34 -28.15
C GLN A 294 2.88 -3.29 -28.86
N ARG A 295 2.59 -2.99 -30.14
CA ARG A 295 3.30 -1.97 -30.91
C ARG A 295 3.25 -0.58 -30.27
N MET A 296 2.14 -0.25 -29.59
CA MET A 296 1.99 1.02 -28.89
C MET A 296 2.87 1.01 -27.62
N ALA A 297 2.91 -0.09 -26.86
CA ALA A 297 3.81 -0.24 -25.71
C ALA A 297 5.27 -0.08 -26.13
N GLU A 298 5.68 -0.65 -27.26
CA GLU A 298 7.02 -0.51 -27.82
C GLU A 298 7.33 0.94 -28.22
N ALA A 299 6.40 1.62 -28.89
CA ALA A 299 6.55 3.02 -29.27
C ALA A 299 6.68 3.95 -28.04
N LEU A 300 5.91 3.69 -26.97
CA LEU A 300 6.02 4.40 -25.70
C LEU A 300 7.39 4.21 -25.06
N LYS A 301 7.93 2.97 -25.05
CA LYS A 301 9.29 2.69 -24.56
C LYS A 301 10.36 3.41 -25.39
N VAL A 302 10.26 3.39 -26.72
CA VAL A 302 11.18 4.10 -27.65
C VAL A 302 11.14 5.61 -27.41
N ALA A 303 9.98 6.19 -27.09
CA ALA A 303 9.84 7.60 -26.74
C ALA A 303 10.33 7.95 -25.32
N GLY A 304 10.93 7.00 -24.60
CA GLY A 304 11.49 7.20 -23.26
C GLY A 304 10.49 6.96 -22.11
N GLY A 305 9.35 6.34 -22.38
CA GLY A 305 8.40 5.87 -21.37
C GLY A 305 8.96 4.66 -20.60
N GLN A 306 9.02 4.76 -19.28
CA GLN A 306 9.45 3.67 -18.39
C GLN A 306 8.25 3.20 -17.58
N PHE A 307 7.89 1.92 -17.69
CA PHE A 307 6.77 1.28 -17.02
C PHE A 307 6.97 -0.24 -16.98
N TYR A 308 6.17 -0.94 -16.17
CA TYR A 308 6.19 -2.40 -16.10
C TYR A 308 4.99 -3.01 -16.82
N GLU A 309 5.18 -4.21 -17.39
CA GLU A 309 4.08 -5.10 -17.73
C GLU A 309 3.50 -5.68 -16.44
N TRP A 310 2.21 -5.99 -16.44
CA TRP A 310 1.51 -6.45 -15.24
C TRP A 310 0.79 -7.77 -15.48
N THR A 311 0.47 -8.48 -14.40
CA THR A 311 -0.29 -9.72 -14.43
C THR A 311 -1.77 -9.47 -14.75
N ALA A 312 -2.43 -10.48 -15.31
CA ALA A 312 -3.85 -10.45 -15.65
C ALA A 312 -4.71 -11.27 -14.67
N VAL A 313 -4.14 -11.75 -13.55
CA VAL A 313 -4.79 -12.67 -12.61
C VAL A 313 -6.08 -12.08 -12.04
N SER A 314 -6.03 -10.83 -11.58
CA SER A 314 -7.17 -10.14 -10.95
C SER A 314 -8.11 -9.44 -11.93
N LEU A 315 -8.03 -9.73 -13.24
CA LEU A 315 -9.01 -9.19 -14.20
C LEU A 315 -10.41 -9.76 -13.94
N ALA A 316 -11.43 -8.95 -14.23
CA ALA A 316 -12.82 -9.40 -14.15
C ALA A 316 -13.08 -10.60 -15.08
N PRO A 317 -13.95 -11.56 -14.68
CA PRO A 317 -14.34 -12.68 -15.54
C PRO A 317 -14.82 -12.20 -16.92
N GLY A 318 -14.30 -12.83 -17.97
CA GLY A 318 -14.60 -12.45 -19.35
C GLY A 318 -13.75 -11.28 -19.89
N SER A 319 -12.96 -10.63 -19.05
CA SER A 319 -11.92 -9.69 -19.48
C SER A 319 -10.62 -10.46 -19.73
N GLY A 320 -9.85 -10.03 -20.73
CA GLY A 320 -8.58 -10.69 -21.03
C GLY A 320 -7.64 -9.77 -21.79
N VAL A 321 -6.38 -10.19 -21.88
CA VAL A 321 -5.34 -9.54 -22.69
C VAL A 321 -5.19 -10.35 -23.98
N GLY A 322 -5.47 -9.73 -25.12
CA GLY A 322 -5.35 -10.39 -26.45
C GLY A 322 -3.91 -10.71 -26.82
N ALA A 323 -3.70 -11.64 -27.76
CA ALA A 323 -2.37 -12.10 -28.18
C ALA A 323 -1.45 -10.96 -28.68
N GLY A 324 -2.01 -9.88 -29.21
CA GLY A 324 -1.26 -8.70 -29.68
C GLY A 324 -1.31 -7.51 -28.71
N GLU A 325 -1.72 -7.71 -27.48
CA GLU A 325 -1.86 -6.67 -26.46
C GLU A 325 -0.90 -6.88 -25.28
N ARG A 326 -0.73 -5.83 -24.50
CA ARG A 326 0.00 -5.82 -23.23
C ARG A 326 -0.83 -5.12 -22.17
N LEU A 327 -0.88 -5.70 -20.99
CA LEU A 327 -1.31 -5.03 -19.77
C LEU A 327 -0.10 -4.38 -19.13
N ILE A 328 -0.15 -3.07 -18.96
CA ILE A 328 0.95 -2.30 -18.36
C ILE A 328 0.47 -1.54 -17.13
N ARG A 329 1.36 -1.41 -16.14
CA ARG A 329 1.19 -0.60 -14.94
C ARG A 329 1.95 0.71 -15.07
N LEU A 330 1.25 1.81 -14.80
CA LEU A 330 1.78 3.17 -14.77
C LEU A 330 1.54 3.75 -13.38
N VAL A 331 2.58 4.19 -12.69
CA VAL A 331 2.49 4.75 -11.35
C VAL A 331 2.88 6.23 -11.38
N CYS A 332 1.98 7.09 -10.91
CA CYS A 332 2.26 8.49 -10.69
C CYS A 332 2.71 8.73 -9.24
N SER A 333 3.69 9.60 -9.06
CA SER A 333 4.20 10.01 -7.76
C SER A 333 3.83 11.46 -7.45
N PHE A 334 4.15 11.90 -6.24
CA PHE A 334 4.04 13.30 -5.84
C PHE A 334 4.91 14.27 -6.68
N ALA A 335 5.88 13.75 -7.45
CA ALA A 335 6.79 14.52 -8.30
C ALA A 335 6.54 14.32 -9.80
N THR A 336 5.48 13.59 -10.19
CA THR A 336 5.13 13.39 -11.60
C THR A 336 4.75 14.73 -12.22
N LEU A 337 5.35 15.05 -13.39
CA LEU A 337 5.09 16.30 -14.10
C LEU A 337 3.91 16.13 -15.07
N SER A 338 3.06 17.16 -15.20
CA SER A 338 1.96 17.18 -16.19
C SER A 338 2.49 17.03 -17.62
N ALA A 339 3.64 17.62 -17.92
CA ALA A 339 4.30 17.50 -19.23
C ALA A 339 4.67 16.05 -19.58
N ASP A 340 5.06 15.23 -18.59
CA ASP A 340 5.33 13.81 -18.81
C ASP A 340 4.03 13.04 -19.12
N VAL A 341 2.93 13.36 -18.44
CA VAL A 341 1.62 12.79 -18.71
C VAL A 341 1.13 13.16 -20.11
N GLU A 342 1.20 14.42 -20.46
CA GLU A 342 0.81 14.94 -21.79
C GLU A 342 1.62 14.29 -22.91
N THR A 343 2.94 14.18 -22.73
CA THR A 343 3.83 13.54 -23.71
C THR A 343 3.50 12.07 -23.87
N PHE A 344 3.30 11.33 -22.77
CA PHE A 344 2.96 9.91 -22.79
C PHE A 344 1.65 9.66 -23.54
N VAL A 345 0.60 10.42 -23.24
CA VAL A 345 -0.70 10.35 -23.92
C VAL A 345 -0.58 10.77 -25.40
N GLY A 346 0.23 11.79 -25.71
CA GLY A 346 0.50 12.24 -27.07
C GLY A 346 1.16 11.15 -27.93
N VAL A 347 2.15 10.45 -27.38
CA VAL A 347 2.80 9.31 -28.06
C VAL A 347 1.80 8.18 -28.28
N ALA A 348 0.98 7.84 -27.29
CA ALA A 348 -0.06 6.81 -27.42
C ALA A 348 -1.04 7.16 -28.55
N ARG A 349 -1.52 8.41 -28.62
CA ARG A 349 -2.44 8.90 -29.67
C ARG A 349 -1.82 8.81 -31.08
N SER A 350 -0.55 9.21 -31.21
CA SER A 350 0.18 9.16 -32.50
C SER A 350 0.39 7.72 -33.02
N ASN A 351 0.31 6.73 -32.14
CA ASN A 351 0.46 5.30 -32.45
C ASN A 351 -0.87 4.53 -32.35
N ALA A 352 -2.00 5.24 -32.24
CA ALA A 352 -3.32 4.62 -32.25
C ALA A 352 -3.56 3.85 -33.55
N VAL A 353 -4.24 2.71 -33.43
CA VAL A 353 -4.72 1.97 -34.63
C VAL A 353 -5.85 2.78 -35.25
N GLN A 354 -5.70 3.25 -36.46
CA GLN A 354 -6.86 3.71 -37.22
C GLN A 354 -7.83 2.51 -37.31
N ALA A 355 -9.06 2.69 -36.82
CA ALA A 355 -10.10 1.69 -37.05
C ALA A 355 -10.27 1.56 -38.59
N GLN A 356 -9.91 0.40 -39.14
CA GLN A 356 -10.22 0.03 -40.52
C GLN A 356 -11.70 -0.33 -40.60
#